data_836544b8cba0155c4ed95780ffaa5671
#
_entry.id   836544b8cba0155c4ed95780ffaa5671
#
_cell.length_a   1.000
_cell.length_b   1.000
_cell.length_c   1.000
_cell.angle_alpha   90.00
_cell.angle_beta   90.00
_cell.angle_gamma   90.00
#
_symmetry.space_group_name_H-M   'P 1'
#
loop_
_entity.id
_entity.type
_entity.pdbx_description
1 polymer ?
#
loop_
_entity_poly.entity_id
_entity_poly.type
_entity_poly.pdbx_seq_one_letter_code
_entity_poly.pdbx_strand_id
1 'polypeptide(L)'
;AQIPSTLDQVLVSESGMIQDNQRKVLFIMGATDDVMPEVKASEGLLSDPDRELLKRGLNDDQFLPISGTDQINNEPFLNYLSMLSVTERLYMSAPLMSSDDSELTLSPYLKGLARHFNQWDDQNNVPTTDLPDRPNPRASEDDVWSFVAAPAVTMGNLIEVERLSKDTGRKLTSAWRDVARALTRHDEGLTGWLNDIRDGQYAKNEAVPLQPELAARLYTTNRQGQVTNQLTASISQLEKFYQNPYDYFLRYGLHLKKRDELEVSSDKSGTLNHDALAFFVQSVIDEPDLQLADLVKEEHQGRQAELIDQAFEQAMNQQEELRELAANNSQVNLQLQVAKQLITTMAKTLCLQATQTDAQPVAVEKAFGQADWTGENQAAELPALTFDLTGAGLGEGAKVSLRGRIDRLDELKLGEQTYQLVVDYKSYNKAFDLVDAYAGQALQMLAYLNALQAANPGEQLLGSLYLRLYVPTVNAGKEGTAEELKEHLYQGITINDDAVLAALDHGLGEKGATLLSIKKKSKKDTSRFKVSADDQFSAKAGSNLVSPTDLKLLMDHNAELIKEAAVQILQGQNEIRPYRRQVGTTAETGLAFSDFLDVSRFDQALDDYKEIELTDADVEAKFEQEEE
;
A
#
# COMPACT_ATOMS: atom_id res chain seq x y z
N ALA A 1 0.90 40.03 -10.40
CA ALA A 1 0.67 40.77 -11.63
C ALA A 1 0.27 39.74 -12.70
N GLN A 2 -0.96 39.80 -13.19
CA GLN A 2 -1.39 39.00 -14.34
C GLN A 2 -0.66 39.52 -15.58
N ILE A 3 -0.01 38.63 -16.31
CA ILE A 3 0.56 38.95 -17.62
C ILE A 3 -0.65 39.21 -18.57
N PRO A 4 -0.74 40.38 -19.22
CA PRO A 4 -1.85 40.63 -20.15
C PRO A 4 -1.82 39.59 -21.28
N SER A 5 -2.98 39.02 -21.61
CA SER A 5 -3.09 38.08 -22.72
C SER A 5 -2.74 38.79 -24.05
N THR A 6 -1.81 38.22 -24.80
CA THR A 6 -1.49 38.71 -26.15
C THR A 6 -2.33 37.96 -27.17
N LEU A 7 -2.56 38.57 -28.34
CA LEU A 7 -3.38 37.99 -29.42
C LEU A 7 -2.77 36.71 -30.04
N ASP A 8 -1.50 36.46 -29.80
CA ASP A 8 -0.72 35.34 -30.34
C ASP A 8 -0.50 34.19 -29.32
N GLN A 9 -1.38 34.06 -28.34
CA GLN A 9 -1.25 33.02 -27.32
C GLN A 9 -2.28 31.91 -27.48
N VAL A 10 -1.88 30.68 -27.28
CA VAL A 10 -2.81 29.56 -27.07
C VAL A 10 -3.42 29.71 -25.69
N LEU A 11 -4.74 29.72 -25.59
CA LEU A 11 -5.46 29.70 -24.33
C LEU A 11 -5.59 28.27 -23.86
N VAL A 12 -5.08 27.99 -22.64
CA VAL A 12 -5.32 26.73 -21.93
C VAL A 12 -6.21 27.05 -20.73
N SER A 13 -7.33 26.36 -20.61
CA SER A 13 -8.33 26.60 -19.57
C SER A 13 -9.09 25.34 -19.23
N GLU A 14 -9.68 25.30 -18.04
CA GLU A 14 -10.64 24.27 -17.67
C GLU A 14 -11.95 24.44 -18.43
N SER A 15 -12.71 23.33 -18.56
CA SER A 15 -14.03 23.34 -19.19
C SER A 15 -14.96 24.32 -18.49
N GLY A 16 -15.73 25.11 -19.28
CA GLY A 16 -16.67 26.11 -18.75
C GLY A 16 -16.06 27.43 -18.29
N MET A 17 -14.75 27.56 -18.20
CA MET A 17 -14.06 28.81 -17.80
C MET A 17 -13.77 29.73 -18.98
N ILE A 18 -14.02 29.31 -20.22
CA ILE A 18 -13.77 30.08 -21.44
C ILE A 18 -14.92 31.05 -21.67
N GLN A 19 -14.64 32.35 -21.55
CA GLN A 19 -15.66 33.40 -21.77
C GLN A 19 -15.63 34.05 -23.19
N ASP A 20 -14.66 33.68 -24.02
CA ASP A 20 -14.46 34.25 -25.35
C ASP A 20 -14.93 33.27 -26.44
N ASN A 21 -15.90 33.71 -27.25
CA ASN A 21 -16.61 32.89 -28.25
C ASN A 21 -16.03 33.00 -29.67
N GLN A 22 -14.79 33.45 -29.85
CA GLN A 22 -14.24 33.73 -31.18
C GLN A 22 -12.98 32.92 -31.52
N ARG A 23 -12.78 31.76 -30.89
CA ARG A 23 -11.66 30.91 -31.22
C ARG A 23 -11.95 30.10 -32.49
N LYS A 24 -10.97 30.03 -33.39
CA LYS A 24 -11.13 29.25 -34.63
C LYS A 24 -11.09 27.77 -34.38
N VAL A 25 -10.20 27.32 -33.46
CA VAL A 25 -9.96 25.93 -33.18
C VAL A 25 -9.99 25.70 -31.67
N LEU A 26 -10.65 24.64 -31.25
CA LEU A 26 -10.71 24.18 -29.89
C LEU A 26 -10.24 22.70 -29.80
N PHE A 27 -9.36 22.42 -28.87
CA PHE A 27 -8.97 21.05 -28.49
C PHE A 27 -9.50 20.75 -27.09
N ILE A 28 -10.38 19.77 -26.99
CA ILE A 28 -10.82 19.20 -25.71
C ILE A 28 -10.04 17.89 -25.52
N MET A 29 -9.20 17.84 -24.51
CA MET A 29 -8.35 16.68 -24.20
C MET A 29 -8.85 15.99 -22.94
N GLY A 30 -8.71 14.66 -22.87
CA GLY A 30 -9.12 13.89 -21.71
C GLY A 30 -10.63 13.71 -21.60
N ALA A 31 -11.35 13.55 -22.71
CA ALA A 31 -12.80 13.38 -22.72
C ALA A 31 -13.20 11.94 -22.31
N THR A 32 -12.94 11.55 -21.08
CA THR A 32 -13.33 10.29 -20.44
C THR A 32 -14.56 10.49 -19.55
N ASP A 33 -15.25 9.44 -19.16
CA ASP A 33 -16.50 9.52 -18.40
C ASP A 33 -16.31 9.88 -16.93
N ASP A 34 -15.12 9.72 -16.40
CA ASP A 34 -14.72 10.13 -15.06
C ASP A 34 -14.36 11.63 -14.96
N VAL A 35 -14.01 12.26 -16.09
CA VAL A 35 -13.63 13.67 -16.17
C VAL A 35 -14.71 14.54 -16.84
N MET A 36 -15.48 13.99 -17.76
CA MET A 36 -16.44 14.75 -18.57
C MET A 36 -17.73 13.95 -18.81
N PRO A 37 -18.78 14.15 -17.96
CA PRO A 37 -18.94 15.16 -16.91
C PRO A 37 -18.07 14.90 -15.69
N GLU A 38 -17.57 15.94 -15.05
CA GLU A 38 -16.88 15.82 -13.77
C GLU A 38 -17.90 15.48 -12.67
N VAL A 39 -17.80 14.26 -12.14
CA VAL A 39 -18.62 13.81 -11.01
C VAL A 39 -17.81 14.00 -9.74
N LYS A 40 -17.95 15.16 -9.10
CA LYS A 40 -17.42 15.33 -7.74
C LYS A 40 -18.34 14.63 -6.75
N ALA A 41 -17.81 13.66 -6.04
CA ALA A 41 -18.48 13.13 -4.86
C ALA A 41 -18.77 14.29 -3.90
N SER A 42 -19.93 14.27 -3.24
CA SER A 42 -20.25 15.28 -2.21
C SER A 42 -19.22 15.15 -1.07
N GLU A 43 -18.17 15.94 -1.13
CA GLU A 43 -17.17 16.04 -0.07
C GLU A 43 -17.75 16.87 1.08
N GLY A 44 -18.40 16.23 2.04
CA GLY A 44 -18.92 16.93 3.20
C GLY A 44 -19.78 16.07 4.10
N LEU A 45 -19.96 16.54 5.34
CA LEU A 45 -20.79 15.92 6.36
C LEU A 45 -22.29 15.84 6.02
N LEU A 46 -22.73 16.64 5.06
CA LEU A 46 -24.12 16.74 4.65
C LEU A 46 -24.30 16.06 3.30
N SER A 47 -25.12 15.02 3.26
CA SER A 47 -25.59 14.44 2.00
C SER A 47 -26.51 15.41 1.23
N ASP A 48 -26.69 15.20 -0.07
CA ASP A 48 -27.59 16.03 -0.86
C ASP A 48 -29.04 16.05 -0.32
N PRO A 49 -29.63 14.94 0.16
CA PRO A 49 -30.92 14.97 0.87
C PRO A 49 -30.90 15.84 2.14
N ASP A 50 -29.83 15.82 2.92
CA ASP A 50 -29.70 16.66 4.12
C ASP A 50 -29.65 18.14 3.76
N ARG A 51 -28.93 18.48 2.67
CA ARG A 51 -28.83 19.84 2.14
C ARG A 51 -30.20 20.36 1.68
N GLU A 52 -30.97 19.55 0.99
CA GLU A 52 -32.35 19.89 0.59
C GLU A 52 -33.28 20.08 1.78
N LEU A 53 -33.10 19.31 2.83
CA LEU A 53 -33.85 19.51 4.07
C LEU A 53 -33.47 20.83 4.75
N LEU A 54 -32.18 21.12 4.85
CA LEU A 54 -31.66 22.35 5.45
C LEU A 54 -32.06 23.59 4.65
N LYS A 55 -32.05 23.56 3.32
CA LYS A 55 -32.48 24.66 2.45
C LYS A 55 -33.88 25.17 2.82
N ARG A 56 -34.78 24.28 3.26
CA ARG A 56 -36.15 24.66 3.67
C ARG A 56 -36.21 25.49 4.94
N GLY A 57 -35.17 25.45 5.77
CA GLY A 57 -35.07 26.20 7.02
C GLY A 57 -34.20 27.47 6.93
N LEU A 58 -33.58 27.76 5.78
CA LEU A 58 -32.74 28.93 5.58
C LEU A 58 -33.60 30.19 5.32
N ASN A 59 -33.09 31.34 5.77
CA ASN A 59 -33.63 32.64 5.42
C ASN A 59 -33.12 33.10 4.04
N ASP A 60 -33.74 34.12 3.46
CA ASP A 60 -33.42 34.63 2.12
C ASP A 60 -31.97 35.11 1.94
N ASP A 61 -31.26 35.42 3.02
CA ASP A 61 -29.88 35.88 3.06
C ASP A 61 -28.87 34.75 3.34
N GLN A 62 -29.36 33.53 3.55
CA GLN A 62 -28.56 32.34 3.85
C GLN A 62 -28.56 31.38 2.67
N PHE A 63 -27.41 30.81 2.37
CA PHE A 63 -27.29 29.81 1.30
C PHE A 63 -26.31 28.70 1.70
N LEU A 64 -26.52 27.52 1.15
CA LEU A 64 -25.58 26.42 1.21
C LEU A 64 -24.71 26.43 -0.06
N PRO A 65 -23.44 26.02 0.03
CA PRO A 65 -22.63 25.78 -1.16
C PRO A 65 -23.33 24.82 -2.13
N ILE A 66 -23.03 24.95 -3.42
CA ILE A 66 -23.59 24.11 -4.49
C ILE A 66 -23.32 22.63 -4.16
N SER A 67 -24.35 21.79 -4.24
CA SER A 67 -24.24 20.33 -4.02
C SER A 67 -23.54 19.63 -5.18
N GLY A 68 -23.07 18.39 -4.95
CA GLY A 68 -22.55 17.57 -6.02
C GLY A 68 -23.57 17.31 -7.13
N THR A 69 -24.83 17.08 -6.77
CA THR A 69 -25.94 16.94 -7.72
C THR A 69 -26.18 18.22 -8.53
N ASP A 70 -26.12 19.40 -7.92
CA ASP A 70 -26.25 20.68 -8.64
C ASP A 70 -25.07 20.91 -9.59
N GLN A 71 -23.85 20.50 -9.21
CA GLN A 71 -22.68 20.56 -10.10
C GLN A 71 -22.87 19.65 -11.31
N ILE A 72 -23.26 18.40 -11.11
CA ILE A 72 -23.55 17.46 -12.20
C ILE A 72 -24.62 18.00 -13.14
N ASN A 73 -25.66 18.64 -12.61
CA ASN A 73 -26.73 19.25 -13.42
C ASN A 73 -26.25 20.46 -14.23
N ASN A 74 -25.21 21.17 -13.78
CA ASN A 74 -24.60 22.29 -14.48
C ASN A 74 -23.58 21.87 -15.55
N GLU A 75 -23.01 20.69 -15.43
CA GLU A 75 -21.99 20.16 -16.35
C GLU A 75 -22.39 20.18 -17.82
N PRO A 76 -23.63 19.79 -18.23
CA PRO A 76 -24.05 19.88 -19.61
C PRO A 76 -23.99 21.31 -20.15
N PHE A 77 -24.32 22.30 -19.33
CA PHE A 77 -24.28 23.70 -19.71
C PHE A 77 -22.84 24.22 -19.85
N LEU A 78 -21.95 23.84 -18.93
CA LEU A 78 -20.53 24.23 -19.01
C LEU A 78 -19.86 23.62 -20.24
N ASN A 79 -20.16 22.37 -20.54
CA ASN A 79 -19.66 21.69 -21.75
C ASN A 79 -20.22 22.31 -23.02
N TYR A 80 -21.50 22.69 -23.03
CA TYR A 80 -22.10 23.42 -24.12
C TYR A 80 -21.41 24.77 -24.34
N LEU A 81 -21.16 25.57 -23.31
CA LEU A 81 -20.42 26.82 -23.39
C LEU A 81 -19.02 26.63 -23.96
N SER A 82 -18.31 25.59 -23.50
CA SER A 82 -16.98 25.27 -24.03
C SER A 82 -17.02 24.96 -25.51
N MET A 83 -17.99 24.18 -25.98
CA MET A 83 -18.16 23.84 -27.39
C MET A 83 -18.59 25.04 -28.24
N LEU A 84 -19.36 26.00 -27.69
CA LEU A 84 -19.74 27.23 -28.37
C LEU A 84 -18.57 28.21 -28.53
N SER A 85 -17.48 28.05 -27.81
CA SER A 85 -16.33 28.96 -27.90
C SER A 85 -15.56 28.85 -29.23
N VAL A 86 -15.85 27.84 -30.03
CA VAL A 86 -15.17 27.57 -31.29
C VAL A 86 -16.05 27.94 -32.53
N THR A 87 -15.41 28.46 -33.56
CA THR A 87 -16.11 28.88 -34.78
C THR A 87 -15.83 28.04 -36.02
N GLU A 88 -14.71 27.32 -36.08
CA GLU A 88 -14.31 26.57 -37.27
C GLU A 88 -14.13 25.08 -37.03
N ARG A 89 -13.35 24.67 -36.01
CA ARG A 89 -12.98 23.26 -35.78
C ARG A 89 -12.92 22.90 -34.30
N LEU A 90 -13.56 21.80 -33.96
CA LEU A 90 -13.49 21.16 -32.66
C LEU A 90 -12.76 19.82 -32.79
N TYR A 91 -11.73 19.61 -31.96
CA TYR A 91 -11.05 18.35 -31.79
C TYR A 91 -11.31 17.83 -30.36
N MET A 92 -11.74 16.60 -30.26
CA MET A 92 -11.89 15.93 -28.95
C MET A 92 -11.03 14.66 -28.92
N SER A 93 -10.34 14.47 -27.85
CA SER A 93 -9.51 13.27 -27.64
C SER A 93 -9.69 12.72 -26.23
N ALA A 94 -9.55 11.41 -26.08
CA ALA A 94 -9.58 10.74 -24.81
C ALA A 94 -8.53 9.62 -24.81
N PRO A 95 -7.84 9.38 -23.71
CA PRO A 95 -7.05 8.19 -23.54
C PRO A 95 -7.98 6.97 -23.40
N LEU A 96 -7.55 5.81 -23.87
CA LEU A 96 -8.26 4.54 -23.70
C LEU A 96 -7.79 3.80 -22.43
N MET A 97 -6.62 4.17 -21.92
CA MET A 97 -6.02 3.60 -20.72
C MET A 97 -5.48 4.73 -19.83
N SER A 98 -5.53 4.51 -18.53
CA SER A 98 -4.92 5.40 -17.55
C SER A 98 -3.44 5.08 -17.35
N SER A 99 -2.76 5.86 -16.52
CA SER A 99 -1.33 5.67 -16.21
C SER A 99 -1.03 4.39 -15.40
N ASP A 100 -2.06 3.77 -14.82
CA ASP A 100 -2.00 2.50 -14.08
C ASP A 100 -2.49 1.30 -14.89
N ASP A 101 -2.56 1.44 -16.23
CA ASP A 101 -3.01 0.43 -17.18
C ASP A 101 -4.49 -0.01 -17.01
N SER A 102 -5.31 0.77 -16.32
CA SER A 102 -6.76 0.52 -16.27
C SER A 102 -7.46 1.08 -17.52
N GLU A 103 -8.48 0.36 -18.02
CA GLU A 103 -9.26 0.77 -19.17
C GLU A 103 -10.16 1.96 -18.82
N LEU A 104 -10.12 3.02 -19.64
CA LEU A 104 -10.94 4.21 -19.49
C LEU A 104 -12.11 4.21 -20.48
N THR A 105 -13.24 4.68 -20.01
CA THR A 105 -14.46 4.80 -20.82
C THR A 105 -14.58 6.20 -21.41
N LEU A 106 -14.98 6.28 -22.69
CA LEU A 106 -15.17 7.55 -23.36
C LEU A 106 -16.36 8.35 -22.78
N SER A 107 -16.21 9.66 -22.68
CA SER A 107 -17.25 10.58 -22.27
C SER A 107 -18.56 10.39 -23.03
N PRO A 108 -19.73 10.45 -22.36
CA PRO A 108 -21.02 10.46 -23.02
C PRO A 108 -21.21 11.64 -24.00
N TYR A 109 -20.53 12.77 -23.76
CA TYR A 109 -20.58 13.93 -24.71
C TYR A 109 -19.83 13.63 -26.01
N LEU A 110 -18.65 13.01 -25.92
CA LEU A 110 -17.89 12.54 -27.07
C LEU A 110 -18.69 11.53 -27.88
N LYS A 111 -19.26 10.53 -27.21
CA LYS A 111 -20.16 9.54 -27.82
C LYS A 111 -21.40 10.20 -28.46
N GLY A 112 -21.99 11.19 -27.79
CA GLY A 112 -23.15 11.92 -28.28
C GLY A 112 -22.85 12.71 -29.56
N LEU A 113 -21.71 13.41 -29.60
CA LEU A 113 -21.28 14.15 -30.80
C LEU A 113 -20.96 13.18 -31.95
N ALA A 114 -20.24 12.09 -31.69
CA ALA A 114 -19.96 11.11 -32.72
C ALA A 114 -21.23 10.51 -33.34
N ARG A 115 -22.26 10.26 -32.53
CA ARG A 115 -23.60 9.85 -33.02
C ARG A 115 -24.24 10.93 -33.86
N HIS A 116 -24.24 12.18 -33.40
CA HIS A 116 -24.87 13.28 -34.08
C HIS A 116 -24.29 13.52 -35.49
N PHE A 117 -22.97 13.39 -35.60
CA PHE A 117 -22.27 13.58 -36.88
C PHE A 117 -22.07 12.27 -37.66
N ASN A 118 -22.71 11.18 -37.24
CA ASN A 118 -22.65 9.88 -37.91
C ASN A 118 -21.22 9.31 -38.03
N GLN A 119 -20.40 9.61 -37.06
CA GLN A 119 -19.00 9.18 -36.97
C GLN A 119 -18.88 7.91 -36.07
N TRP A 120 -19.54 6.84 -36.52
CA TRP A 120 -19.46 5.52 -35.90
C TRP A 120 -18.80 4.52 -36.84
N ASP A 121 -18.07 3.57 -36.32
CA ASP A 121 -17.63 2.39 -37.07
C ASP A 121 -18.78 1.36 -37.24
N ASP A 122 -18.52 0.33 -38.04
CA ASP A 122 -19.49 -0.75 -38.30
C ASP A 122 -19.86 -1.54 -37.05
N GLN A 123 -19.10 -1.43 -35.97
CA GLN A 123 -19.31 -2.07 -34.66
C GLN A 123 -20.03 -1.15 -33.65
N ASN A 124 -20.47 0.01 -34.10
CA ASN A 124 -21.17 1.00 -33.28
C ASN A 124 -20.28 1.69 -32.21
N ASN A 125 -18.98 1.81 -32.49
CA ASN A 125 -18.02 2.51 -31.66
C ASN A 125 -17.55 3.81 -32.30
N VAL A 126 -17.04 4.73 -31.49
CA VAL A 126 -16.33 5.91 -31.99
C VAL A 126 -15.04 5.44 -32.67
N PRO A 127 -14.78 5.85 -33.94
CA PRO A 127 -13.53 5.49 -34.59
C PRO A 127 -12.34 5.89 -33.73
N THR A 128 -11.53 4.92 -33.34
CA THR A 128 -10.34 5.15 -32.57
C THR A 128 -9.12 5.07 -33.48
N THR A 129 -8.17 5.95 -33.26
CA THR A 129 -6.84 5.86 -33.85
C THR A 129 -5.86 5.58 -32.74
N ASP A 130 -5.22 4.44 -32.80
CA ASP A 130 -4.10 4.15 -31.91
C ASP A 130 -2.95 5.07 -32.26
N LEU A 131 -2.87 6.20 -31.55
CA LEU A 131 -1.68 7.03 -31.58
C LEU A 131 -0.70 6.44 -30.58
N PRO A 132 0.52 6.09 -31.01
CA PRO A 132 1.52 5.62 -30.09
C PRO A 132 1.82 6.72 -29.07
N ASP A 133 1.72 6.37 -27.80
CA ASP A 133 1.93 7.27 -26.66
C ASP A 133 3.35 7.84 -26.65
N ARG A 134 4.30 7.01 -27.05
CA ARG A 134 5.73 7.33 -27.03
C ARG A 134 6.38 6.95 -28.35
N PRO A 135 7.38 7.72 -28.77
CA PRO A 135 8.14 7.38 -29.95
C PRO A 135 8.87 6.05 -29.76
N ASN A 136 8.84 5.18 -30.77
CA ASN A 136 9.44 3.86 -30.73
C ASN A 136 10.60 3.75 -31.75
N PRO A 137 11.77 3.16 -31.38
CA PRO A 137 12.89 2.96 -32.31
C PRO A 137 12.54 2.17 -33.58
N ARG A 138 11.52 1.30 -33.50
CA ARG A 138 11.02 0.46 -34.60
C ARG A 138 9.72 0.96 -35.23
N ALA A 139 9.29 2.17 -34.88
CA ALA A 139 8.07 2.74 -35.44
C ALA A 139 8.08 2.69 -36.97
N SER A 140 6.93 2.44 -37.56
CA SER A 140 6.73 2.53 -39.00
C SER A 140 7.01 3.96 -39.49
N GLU A 141 7.14 4.15 -40.78
CA GLU A 141 7.35 5.50 -41.32
C GLU A 141 6.17 6.43 -40.99
N ASP A 142 4.96 5.92 -41.06
CA ASP A 142 3.73 6.66 -40.75
C ASP A 142 3.67 7.03 -39.26
N ASP A 143 4.04 6.12 -38.36
CA ASP A 143 4.07 6.38 -36.92
C ASP A 143 5.12 7.44 -36.56
N VAL A 144 6.29 7.42 -37.22
CA VAL A 144 7.34 8.43 -37.00
C VAL A 144 6.82 9.84 -37.32
N TRP A 145 6.02 9.99 -38.37
CA TRP A 145 5.45 11.28 -38.73
C TRP A 145 4.51 11.86 -37.66
N SER A 146 3.90 11.02 -36.84
CA SER A 146 3.07 11.46 -35.71
C SER A 146 3.88 12.21 -34.63
N PHE A 147 5.19 11.98 -34.58
CA PHE A 147 6.12 12.61 -33.62
C PHE A 147 6.95 13.74 -34.26
N VAL A 148 6.70 14.08 -35.52
CA VAL A 148 7.39 15.17 -36.21
C VAL A 148 6.51 16.41 -36.18
N ALA A 149 6.95 17.43 -35.44
CA ALA A 149 6.26 18.69 -35.25
C ALA A 149 7.24 19.89 -35.37
N ALA A 150 7.15 20.88 -34.49
CA ALA A 150 8.16 21.93 -34.42
C ALA A 150 9.56 21.35 -34.09
N PRO A 151 10.64 21.94 -34.59
CA PRO A 151 12.00 21.38 -34.46
C PRO A 151 12.38 20.99 -33.02
N ALA A 152 12.06 21.80 -32.02
CA ALA A 152 12.38 21.52 -30.63
C ALA A 152 11.62 20.30 -30.09
N VAL A 153 10.32 20.14 -30.45
CA VAL A 153 9.51 18.98 -30.05
C VAL A 153 10.00 17.71 -30.74
N THR A 154 10.26 17.80 -32.06
CA THR A 154 10.81 16.68 -32.84
C THR A 154 12.17 16.23 -32.30
N MET A 155 12.99 17.18 -31.85
CA MET A 155 14.28 16.88 -31.21
C MET A 155 14.09 16.13 -29.90
N GLY A 156 13.12 16.53 -29.05
CA GLY A 156 12.77 15.81 -27.84
C GLY A 156 12.39 14.35 -28.11
N ASN A 157 11.48 14.13 -29.06
CA ASN A 157 11.05 12.80 -29.48
C ASN A 157 12.22 11.95 -30.05
N LEU A 158 13.10 12.57 -30.84
CA LEU A 158 14.28 11.90 -31.39
C LEU A 158 15.24 11.46 -30.28
N ILE A 159 15.47 12.31 -29.28
CA ILE A 159 16.36 12.02 -28.15
C ILE A 159 15.81 10.85 -27.33
N GLU A 160 14.51 10.83 -27.06
CA GLU A 160 13.85 9.74 -26.36
C GLU A 160 14.03 8.42 -27.11
N VAL A 161 13.80 8.41 -28.41
CA VAL A 161 13.98 7.23 -29.26
C VAL A 161 15.44 6.78 -29.35
N GLU A 162 16.39 7.71 -29.43
CA GLU A 162 17.82 7.40 -29.42
C GLU A 162 18.24 6.77 -28.09
N ARG A 163 17.70 7.27 -26.96
CA ARG A 163 17.91 6.70 -25.63
C ARG A 163 17.35 5.28 -25.55
N LEU A 164 16.09 5.09 -25.91
CA LEU A 164 15.42 3.79 -25.92
C LEU A 164 16.10 2.79 -26.87
N SER A 165 16.59 3.26 -28.02
CA SER A 165 17.40 2.46 -28.96
C SER A 165 18.68 1.93 -28.30
N LYS A 166 19.31 2.76 -27.51
CA LYS A 166 20.57 2.42 -26.80
C LYS A 166 20.29 1.44 -25.65
N ASP A 167 19.31 1.73 -24.83
CA ASP A 167 18.97 0.91 -23.65
C ASP A 167 18.49 -0.48 -24.05
N THR A 168 17.72 -0.59 -25.13
CA THR A 168 17.19 -1.86 -25.63
C THR A 168 18.11 -2.56 -26.65
N GLY A 169 19.20 -1.94 -27.09
CA GLY A 169 20.06 -2.43 -28.19
C GLY A 169 19.35 -2.48 -29.56
N ARG A 170 18.17 -1.88 -29.69
CA ARG A 170 17.37 -1.89 -30.93
C ARG A 170 17.77 -0.75 -31.83
N LYS A 171 18.10 -1.04 -33.09
CA LYS A 171 18.53 -0.01 -34.08
C LYS A 171 17.35 0.85 -34.53
N LEU A 172 17.57 2.15 -34.67
CA LEU A 172 16.62 3.09 -35.26
C LEU A 172 16.24 2.72 -36.70
N THR A 173 14.98 2.92 -37.04
CA THR A 173 14.48 2.79 -38.42
C THR A 173 15.10 3.85 -39.34
N SER A 174 14.91 3.68 -40.66
CA SER A 174 15.36 4.69 -41.67
C SER A 174 14.67 6.03 -41.42
N ALA A 175 13.38 6.02 -41.10
CA ALA A 175 12.59 7.23 -40.86
C ALA A 175 13.17 8.08 -39.72
N TRP A 176 13.47 7.50 -38.55
CA TRP A 176 14.12 8.24 -37.45
C TRP A 176 15.50 8.78 -37.82
N ARG A 177 16.29 8.04 -38.60
CA ARG A 177 17.59 8.52 -39.10
C ARG A 177 17.45 9.69 -40.07
N ASP A 178 16.37 9.73 -40.86
CA ASP A 178 16.10 10.84 -41.76
C ASP A 178 15.60 12.07 -41.01
N VAL A 179 14.81 11.90 -39.95
CA VAL A 179 14.44 12.97 -39.00
C VAL A 179 15.71 13.57 -38.37
N ALA A 180 16.60 12.74 -37.85
CA ALA A 180 17.87 13.21 -37.28
C ALA A 180 18.69 14.02 -38.28
N ARG A 181 18.80 13.57 -39.54
CA ARG A 181 19.49 14.32 -40.59
C ARG A 181 18.78 15.63 -40.96
N ALA A 182 17.46 15.64 -40.96
CA ALA A 182 16.71 16.86 -41.26
C ALA A 182 16.92 17.92 -40.18
N LEU A 183 16.86 17.55 -38.91
CA LEU A 183 17.12 18.46 -37.78
C LEU A 183 18.54 19.05 -37.83
N THR A 184 19.57 18.23 -38.08
CA THR A 184 20.97 18.70 -38.15
C THR A 184 21.27 19.59 -39.37
N ARG A 185 20.44 19.53 -40.42
CA ARG A 185 20.58 20.41 -41.59
C ARG A 185 19.79 21.71 -41.46
N HIS A 186 18.83 21.78 -40.55
CA HIS A 186 17.92 22.89 -40.46
C HIS A 186 18.52 24.10 -39.74
N ASP A 187 19.27 23.87 -38.67
CA ASP A 187 19.83 24.94 -37.83
C ASP A 187 21.12 24.44 -37.12
N GLU A 188 22.20 25.24 -37.20
CA GLU A 188 23.48 24.94 -36.54
C GLU A 188 23.36 24.97 -35.00
N GLY A 189 22.48 25.82 -34.44
CA GLY A 189 22.19 25.88 -33.01
C GLY A 189 21.52 24.61 -32.52
N LEU A 190 20.56 24.06 -33.26
CA LEU A 190 19.92 22.78 -32.94
C LEU A 190 20.92 21.62 -33.02
N THR A 191 21.90 21.68 -33.93
CA THR A 191 22.94 20.68 -34.02
C THR A 191 23.82 20.67 -32.77
N GLY A 192 24.18 21.85 -32.25
CA GLY A 192 24.94 21.97 -30.99
C GLY A 192 24.16 21.37 -29.82
N TRP A 193 22.92 21.76 -29.63
CA TRP A 193 22.06 21.21 -28.58
C TRP A 193 21.87 19.71 -28.67
N LEU A 194 21.61 19.18 -29.87
CA LEU A 194 21.45 17.75 -30.07
C LEU A 194 22.73 16.96 -29.69
N ASN A 195 23.90 17.49 -29.97
CA ASN A 195 25.17 16.85 -29.58
C ASN A 195 25.39 16.91 -28.07
N ASP A 196 25.13 18.06 -27.42
CA ASP A 196 25.26 18.21 -25.97
C ASP A 196 24.29 17.24 -25.22
N ILE A 197 23.05 17.11 -25.72
CA ILE A 197 22.09 16.19 -25.14
C ILE A 197 22.45 14.73 -25.40
N ARG A 198 23.00 14.41 -26.60
CA ARG A 198 23.50 13.06 -26.91
C ARG A 198 24.66 12.66 -26.00
N ASP A 199 25.54 13.59 -25.67
CA ASP A 199 26.60 13.35 -24.69
C ASP A 199 26.00 13.08 -23.30
N GLY A 200 24.92 13.78 -22.92
CA GLY A 200 24.16 13.55 -21.70
C GLY A 200 23.38 12.22 -21.67
N GLN A 201 23.07 11.61 -22.81
CA GLN A 201 22.40 10.29 -22.87
C GLN A 201 23.24 9.14 -22.29
N TYR A 202 24.52 9.35 -22.01
CA TYR A 202 25.34 8.39 -21.27
C TYR A 202 25.07 8.43 -19.76
N ALA A 203 24.43 9.47 -19.26
CA ALA A 203 24.00 9.51 -17.90
C ALA A 203 22.88 8.48 -17.67
N LYS A 204 23.08 7.59 -16.71
CA LYS A 204 22.09 6.60 -16.29
C LYS A 204 21.49 7.06 -14.97
N ASN A 205 20.19 6.82 -14.80
CA ASN A 205 19.53 6.99 -13.51
C ASN A 205 19.80 5.76 -12.64
N GLU A 206 21.08 5.43 -12.47
CA GLU A 206 21.54 4.30 -11.66
C GLU A 206 22.16 4.84 -10.39
N ALA A 207 21.67 4.41 -9.25
CA ALA A 207 22.35 4.65 -7.99
C ALA A 207 23.66 3.86 -7.97
N VAL A 208 24.77 4.52 -7.73
CA VAL A 208 26.06 3.86 -7.57
C VAL A 208 26.08 3.17 -6.21
N PRO A 209 26.40 1.86 -6.14
CA PRO A 209 26.52 1.17 -4.86
C PRO A 209 27.49 1.91 -3.93
N LEU A 210 27.14 2.00 -2.67
CA LEU A 210 27.99 2.64 -1.67
C LEU A 210 29.25 1.81 -1.45
N GLN A 211 30.38 2.49 -1.21
CA GLN A 211 31.55 1.78 -0.72
C GLN A 211 31.25 1.12 0.63
N PRO A 212 31.71 -0.12 0.91
CA PRO A 212 31.38 -0.81 2.15
C PRO A 212 31.69 -0.02 3.43
N GLU A 213 32.76 0.76 3.44
CA GLU A 213 33.12 1.61 4.58
C GLU A 213 32.10 2.73 4.79
N LEU A 214 31.54 3.28 3.72
CA LEU A 214 30.48 4.29 3.81
C LEU A 214 29.16 3.65 4.27
N ALA A 215 28.80 2.48 3.73
CA ALA A 215 27.64 1.72 4.17
C ALA A 215 27.72 1.38 5.66
N ALA A 216 28.88 0.89 6.13
CA ALA A 216 29.09 0.65 7.55
C ALA A 216 28.91 1.91 8.40
N ARG A 217 29.42 3.06 7.96
CA ARG A 217 29.23 4.33 8.67
C ARG A 217 27.78 4.78 8.72
N LEU A 218 27.02 4.59 7.65
CA LEU A 218 25.60 4.99 7.59
C LEU A 218 24.71 4.07 8.44
N TYR A 219 24.95 2.76 8.40
CA TYR A 219 23.99 1.80 8.93
C TYR A 219 24.40 1.15 10.25
N THR A 220 25.69 1.19 10.63
CA THR A 220 26.17 0.55 11.86
C THR A 220 26.77 1.51 12.88
N THR A 221 26.69 2.83 12.65
CA THR A 221 27.15 3.83 13.63
C THR A 221 26.21 3.84 14.83
N ASN A 222 26.77 3.57 16.03
CA ASN A 222 26.01 3.62 17.26
C ASN A 222 25.77 5.07 17.74
N ARG A 223 24.97 5.24 18.81
CA ARG A 223 24.65 6.57 19.40
C ARG A 223 25.89 7.34 19.88
N GLN A 224 26.99 6.66 20.14
CA GLN A 224 28.26 7.27 20.56
C GLN A 224 29.13 7.69 19.36
N GLY A 225 28.64 7.53 18.13
CA GLY A 225 29.36 7.85 16.90
C GLY A 225 30.42 6.82 16.48
N GLN A 226 30.41 5.62 17.09
CA GLN A 226 31.33 4.56 16.74
C GLN A 226 30.72 3.63 15.69
N VAL A 227 31.47 3.34 14.64
CA VAL A 227 31.13 2.33 13.65
C VAL A 227 31.29 0.95 14.30
N THR A 228 30.22 0.15 14.25
CA THR A 228 30.19 -1.22 14.77
C THR A 228 30.06 -2.20 13.59
N ASN A 229 30.16 -3.50 13.87
CA ASN A 229 29.87 -4.53 12.87
C ASN A 229 28.40 -5.04 13.00
N GLN A 230 27.52 -4.28 13.65
CA GLN A 230 26.14 -4.67 13.90
C GLN A 230 25.16 -3.74 13.19
N LEU A 231 24.40 -4.31 12.25
CA LEU A 231 23.20 -3.66 11.72
C LEU A 231 22.06 -3.84 12.71
N THR A 232 21.49 -2.74 13.21
CA THR A 232 20.27 -2.78 14.02
C THR A 232 19.11 -2.23 13.21
N ALA A 233 18.08 -3.03 12.99
CA ALA A 233 16.94 -2.67 12.17
C ALA A 233 15.61 -3.13 12.78
N SER A 234 14.50 -2.52 12.36
CA SER A 234 13.17 -3.11 12.53
C SER A 234 12.84 -4.03 11.36
N ILE A 235 11.86 -4.90 11.54
CA ILE A 235 11.40 -5.79 10.45
C ILE A 235 10.87 -4.97 9.26
N SER A 236 10.08 -3.95 9.54
CA SER A 236 9.54 -3.05 8.50
C SER A 236 10.61 -2.29 7.71
N GLN A 237 11.76 -2.02 8.33
CA GLN A 237 12.91 -1.46 7.60
C GLN A 237 13.45 -2.44 6.56
N LEU A 238 13.55 -3.74 6.88
CA LEU A 238 14.00 -4.74 5.92
C LEU A 238 12.98 -5.01 4.82
N GLU A 239 11.68 -5.01 5.14
CA GLU A 239 10.62 -5.06 4.13
C GLU A 239 10.74 -3.86 3.17
N LYS A 240 11.04 -2.66 3.69
CA LYS A 240 11.25 -1.47 2.86
C LYS A 240 12.47 -1.61 1.93
N PHE A 241 13.53 -2.28 2.38
CA PHE A 241 14.67 -2.61 1.52
C PHE A 241 14.28 -3.53 0.36
N TYR A 242 13.48 -4.58 0.65
CA TYR A 242 12.96 -5.48 -0.40
C TYR A 242 12.00 -4.77 -1.36
N GLN A 243 11.23 -3.79 -0.88
CA GLN A 243 10.33 -3.00 -1.71
C GLN A 243 11.10 -2.10 -2.68
N ASN A 244 12.11 -1.38 -2.20
CA ASN A 244 12.96 -0.52 -3.00
C ASN A 244 14.27 -0.18 -2.22
N PRO A 245 15.42 -0.74 -2.59
CA PRO A 245 16.68 -0.48 -1.91
C PRO A 245 17.07 1.01 -1.88
N TYR A 246 16.68 1.78 -2.91
CA TYR A 246 16.96 3.21 -2.95
C TYR A 246 16.14 4.01 -1.94
N ASP A 247 14.85 3.70 -1.78
CA ASP A 247 14.01 4.30 -0.74
C ASP A 247 14.55 4.00 0.66
N TYR A 248 15.03 2.77 0.87
CA TYR A 248 15.69 2.40 2.11
C TYR A 248 16.93 3.27 2.38
N PHE A 249 17.78 3.46 1.37
CA PHE A 249 18.96 4.32 1.47
C PHE A 249 18.59 5.77 1.80
N LEU A 250 17.60 6.36 1.11
CA LEU A 250 17.16 7.73 1.36
C LEU A 250 16.62 7.89 2.78
N ARG A 251 15.77 6.95 3.23
CA ARG A 251 15.09 7.03 4.53
C ARG A 251 16.01 6.67 5.70
N TYR A 252 16.76 5.60 5.60
CA TYR A 252 17.52 5.05 6.73
C TYR A 252 19.03 5.28 6.63
N GLY A 253 19.57 5.52 5.44
CA GLY A 253 20.95 5.93 5.24
C GLY A 253 21.12 7.44 5.37
N LEU A 254 20.34 8.21 4.64
CA LEU A 254 20.41 9.68 4.64
C LEU A 254 19.45 10.33 5.65
N HIS A 255 18.58 9.56 6.30
CA HIS A 255 17.56 10.04 7.25
C HIS A 255 16.63 11.12 6.68
N LEU A 256 16.33 11.05 5.39
CA LEU A 256 15.36 11.95 4.78
C LEU A 256 13.95 11.64 5.31
N LYS A 257 13.19 12.69 5.53
CA LYS A 257 11.80 12.61 5.97
C LYS A 257 10.93 13.51 5.10
N LYS A 258 9.70 13.07 4.83
CA LYS A 258 8.67 13.96 4.32
C LYS A 258 8.44 15.07 5.34
N ARG A 259 8.15 16.28 4.88
CA ARG A 259 7.80 17.39 5.79
C ARG A 259 6.51 17.02 6.51
N ASP A 260 6.51 17.14 7.85
CA ASP A 260 5.31 16.90 8.65
C ASP A 260 4.26 17.97 8.31
N GLU A 261 3.09 17.51 7.91
CA GLU A 261 1.90 18.34 7.78
C GLU A 261 1.09 18.26 9.07
N LEU A 262 0.50 19.37 9.49
CA LEU A 262 -0.35 19.45 10.68
C LEU A 262 -1.73 18.82 10.39
N GLU A 263 -1.73 17.51 10.14
CA GLU A 263 -2.93 16.74 9.90
C GLU A 263 -2.92 15.43 10.72
N VAL A 264 -4.10 14.84 10.90
CA VAL A 264 -4.23 13.50 11.46
C VAL A 264 -3.91 12.50 10.35
N SER A 265 -2.63 12.14 10.25
CA SER A 265 -2.20 11.13 9.28
C SER A 265 -2.76 9.76 9.64
N SER A 266 -2.84 8.87 8.63
CA SER A 266 -3.25 7.48 8.82
C SER A 266 -2.39 6.75 9.85
N ASP A 267 -1.10 7.09 9.94
CA ASP A 267 -0.16 6.50 10.89
C ASP A 267 -0.48 6.90 12.33
N LYS A 268 -0.78 8.20 12.59
CA LYS A 268 -1.17 8.69 13.93
C LYS A 268 -2.49 8.07 14.38
N SER A 269 -3.46 7.97 13.48
CA SER A 269 -4.73 7.30 13.77
C SER A 269 -4.54 5.79 14.01
N GLY A 270 -3.69 5.13 13.23
CA GLY A 270 -3.32 3.72 13.43
C GLY A 270 -2.71 3.49 14.80
N THR A 271 -1.72 4.28 15.19
CA THR A 271 -1.07 4.19 16.50
C THR A 271 -2.06 4.36 17.65
N LEU A 272 -2.97 5.34 17.58
CA LEU A 272 -4.01 5.54 18.59
C LEU A 272 -4.90 4.29 18.76
N ASN A 273 -5.30 3.66 17.66
CA ASN A 273 -6.14 2.47 17.70
C ASN A 273 -5.40 1.28 18.33
N HIS A 274 -4.13 1.06 17.97
CA HIS A 274 -3.29 0.00 18.55
C HIS A 274 -3.09 0.21 20.05
N ASP A 275 -2.64 1.41 20.46
CA ASP A 275 -2.40 1.74 21.87
C ASP A 275 -3.66 1.56 22.72
N ALA A 276 -4.81 2.03 22.25
CA ALA A 276 -6.06 1.92 22.99
C ALA A 276 -6.51 0.45 23.16
N LEU A 277 -6.40 -0.37 22.10
CA LEU A 277 -6.74 -1.80 22.19
C LEU A 277 -5.74 -2.55 23.07
N ALA A 278 -4.45 -2.20 23.02
CA ALA A 278 -3.43 -2.76 23.90
C ALA A 278 -3.73 -2.44 25.36
N PHE A 279 -4.03 -1.18 25.71
CA PHE A 279 -4.42 -0.81 27.08
C PHE A 279 -5.69 -1.50 27.55
N PHE A 280 -6.68 -1.66 26.67
CA PHE A 280 -7.90 -2.40 27.00
C PHE A 280 -7.59 -3.88 27.33
N VAL A 281 -6.84 -4.58 26.49
CA VAL A 281 -6.48 -5.98 26.71
C VAL A 281 -5.56 -6.12 27.91
N GLN A 282 -4.59 -5.21 28.10
CA GLN A 282 -3.69 -5.20 29.27
C GLN A 282 -4.48 -5.05 30.58
N SER A 283 -5.49 -4.16 30.60
CA SER A 283 -6.34 -3.99 31.79
C SER A 283 -7.07 -5.26 32.19
N VAL A 284 -7.42 -6.12 31.21
CA VAL A 284 -8.04 -7.43 31.49
C VAL A 284 -6.98 -8.43 31.96
N ILE A 285 -5.78 -8.45 31.37
CA ILE A 285 -4.67 -9.32 31.78
C ILE A 285 -4.27 -9.03 33.25
N ASP A 286 -4.29 -7.76 33.65
CA ASP A 286 -3.91 -7.31 35.00
C ASP A 286 -4.96 -7.66 36.08
N GLU A 287 -6.17 -8.06 35.70
CA GLU A 287 -7.22 -8.53 36.62
C GLU A 287 -7.33 -10.08 36.60
N PRO A 288 -6.68 -10.82 37.51
CA PRO A 288 -6.54 -12.29 37.43
C PRO A 288 -7.86 -13.07 37.38
N ASP A 289 -8.94 -12.49 37.90
CA ASP A 289 -10.27 -13.12 37.96
C ASP A 289 -11.18 -12.68 36.80
N LEU A 290 -10.66 -11.92 35.84
CA LEU A 290 -11.41 -11.38 34.70
C LEU A 290 -10.82 -11.87 33.38
N GLN A 291 -11.68 -12.40 32.50
CA GLN A 291 -11.32 -12.74 31.13
C GLN A 291 -12.11 -11.88 30.14
N LEU A 292 -11.58 -11.71 28.92
CA LEU A 292 -12.31 -11.00 27.85
C LEU A 292 -13.72 -11.57 27.62
N ALA A 293 -13.85 -12.91 27.68
CA ALA A 293 -15.13 -13.59 27.55
C ALA A 293 -16.15 -13.24 28.66
N ASP A 294 -15.70 -12.86 29.85
CA ASP A 294 -16.59 -12.49 30.95
C ASP A 294 -17.23 -11.13 30.69
N LEU A 295 -16.56 -10.22 30.00
CA LEU A 295 -17.06 -8.88 29.71
C LEU A 295 -18.28 -8.84 28.77
N VAL A 296 -18.63 -9.96 28.13
CA VAL A 296 -19.86 -10.09 27.33
C VAL A 296 -21.09 -10.27 28.23
N LYS A 297 -20.91 -10.76 29.46
CA LYS A 297 -22.03 -11.01 30.41
C LYS A 297 -22.71 -9.71 30.83
N GLU A 298 -24.02 -9.75 30.99
CA GLU A 298 -24.83 -8.56 31.31
C GLU A 298 -24.34 -7.85 32.58
N GLU A 299 -23.89 -8.61 33.59
CA GLU A 299 -23.36 -8.10 34.86
C GLU A 299 -22.06 -7.31 34.72
N HIS A 300 -21.28 -7.54 33.64
CA HIS A 300 -19.99 -6.90 33.38
C HIS A 300 -20.04 -5.78 32.31
N GLN A 301 -21.21 -5.51 31.70
CA GLN A 301 -21.32 -4.49 30.64
C GLN A 301 -20.87 -3.09 31.11
N GLY A 302 -21.16 -2.72 32.35
CA GLY A 302 -20.66 -1.46 32.92
C GLY A 302 -19.15 -1.43 33.06
N ARG A 303 -18.53 -2.54 33.47
CA ARG A 303 -17.06 -2.66 33.57
C ARG A 303 -16.41 -2.64 32.20
N GLN A 304 -17.00 -3.30 31.21
CA GLN A 304 -16.52 -3.26 29.83
C GLN A 304 -16.45 -1.83 29.29
N ALA A 305 -17.52 -1.06 29.45
CA ALA A 305 -17.57 0.33 29.00
C ALA A 305 -16.53 1.21 29.71
N GLU A 306 -16.38 1.03 31.03
CA GLU A 306 -15.39 1.73 31.84
C GLU A 306 -13.96 1.45 31.37
N LEU A 307 -13.60 0.18 31.15
CA LEU A 307 -12.27 -0.22 30.67
C LEU A 307 -11.98 0.34 29.27
N ILE A 308 -12.96 0.34 28.36
CA ILE A 308 -12.81 0.93 27.02
C ILE A 308 -12.55 2.45 27.10
N ASP A 309 -13.32 3.16 27.93
CA ASP A 309 -13.15 4.60 28.10
C ASP A 309 -11.77 4.92 28.71
N GLN A 310 -11.35 4.18 29.74
CA GLN A 310 -10.03 4.35 30.37
C GLN A 310 -8.90 4.09 29.37
N ALA A 311 -8.99 3.03 28.58
CA ALA A 311 -8.00 2.68 27.58
C ALA A 311 -7.87 3.77 26.49
N PHE A 312 -8.99 4.29 26.00
CA PHE A 312 -8.99 5.38 25.04
C PHE A 312 -8.33 6.65 25.60
N GLU A 313 -8.70 7.06 26.81
CA GLU A 313 -8.12 8.22 27.48
C GLU A 313 -6.61 8.03 27.74
N GLN A 314 -6.18 6.84 28.09
CA GLN A 314 -4.78 6.53 28.29
C GLN A 314 -3.98 6.64 26.99
N ALA A 315 -4.50 6.10 25.87
CA ALA A 315 -3.90 6.23 24.56
C ALA A 315 -3.82 7.69 24.10
N MET A 316 -4.90 8.46 24.30
CA MET A 316 -4.93 9.89 24.00
C MET A 316 -3.91 10.69 24.84
N ASN A 317 -3.64 10.27 26.08
CA ASN A 317 -2.65 10.94 26.94
C ASN A 317 -1.20 10.74 26.43
N GLN A 318 -0.94 9.70 25.66
CA GLN A 318 0.38 9.47 25.03
C GLN A 318 0.56 10.26 23.73
N GLN A 319 -0.53 10.84 23.18
CA GLN A 319 -0.49 11.57 21.91
C GLN A 319 -0.83 13.05 22.09
N GLU A 320 0.11 13.79 22.70
CA GLU A 320 -0.05 15.21 23.04
C GLU A 320 -0.41 16.07 21.81
N GLU A 321 0.23 15.82 20.66
CA GLU A 321 -0.06 16.53 19.41
C GLU A 321 -1.52 16.37 18.95
N LEU A 322 -2.09 15.14 19.02
CA LEU A 322 -3.49 14.91 18.65
C LEU A 322 -4.44 15.63 19.60
N ARG A 323 -4.12 15.70 20.88
CA ARG A 323 -4.92 16.44 21.88
C ARG A 323 -4.92 17.94 21.62
N GLU A 324 -3.77 18.52 21.30
CA GLU A 324 -3.65 19.95 20.97
C GLU A 324 -4.40 20.29 19.67
N LEU A 325 -4.27 19.42 18.64
CA LEU A 325 -5.01 19.58 17.39
C LEU A 325 -6.53 19.50 17.62
N ALA A 326 -6.99 18.54 18.41
CA ALA A 326 -8.41 18.36 18.71
C ALA A 326 -9.01 19.55 19.47
N ALA A 327 -8.25 20.15 20.38
CA ALA A 327 -8.72 21.31 21.17
C ALA A 327 -9.05 22.52 20.28
N ASN A 328 -8.43 22.64 19.11
CA ASN A 328 -8.52 23.78 18.22
C ASN A 328 -9.18 23.50 16.86
N ASN A 329 -9.52 22.23 16.55
CA ASN A 329 -10.02 21.81 15.25
C ASN A 329 -11.21 20.84 15.40
N SER A 330 -12.40 21.28 14.99
CA SER A 330 -13.63 20.48 15.05
C SER A 330 -13.60 19.23 14.16
N GLN A 331 -12.87 19.29 13.04
CA GLN A 331 -12.71 18.13 12.13
C GLN A 331 -11.85 17.04 12.79
N VAL A 332 -10.75 17.42 13.45
CA VAL A 332 -9.93 16.49 14.24
C VAL A 332 -10.75 15.86 15.36
N ASN A 333 -11.58 16.65 16.04
CA ASN A 333 -12.46 16.16 17.10
C ASN A 333 -13.44 15.10 16.57
N LEU A 334 -14.00 15.31 15.38
CA LEU A 334 -14.87 14.32 14.74
C LEU A 334 -14.12 13.04 14.41
N GLN A 335 -12.89 13.16 13.86
CA GLN A 335 -12.04 12.00 13.57
C GLN A 335 -11.75 11.18 14.83
N LEU A 336 -11.48 11.85 15.96
CA LEU A 336 -11.28 11.16 17.25
C LEU A 336 -12.56 10.48 17.77
N GLN A 337 -13.74 11.04 17.53
CA GLN A 337 -15.00 10.37 17.86
C GLN A 337 -15.19 9.10 17.02
N VAL A 338 -14.85 9.16 15.72
CA VAL A 338 -14.87 7.98 14.83
C VAL A 338 -13.87 6.93 15.30
N ALA A 339 -12.65 7.33 15.68
CA ALA A 339 -11.65 6.43 16.25
C ALA A 339 -12.15 5.79 17.55
N LYS A 340 -12.76 6.55 18.46
CA LYS A 340 -13.35 6.02 19.70
C LYS A 340 -14.46 5.01 19.41
N GLN A 341 -15.29 5.27 18.40
CA GLN A 341 -16.33 4.33 17.98
C GLN A 341 -15.71 3.03 17.43
N LEU A 342 -14.68 3.13 16.62
CA LEU A 342 -13.93 1.96 16.11
C LEU A 342 -13.36 1.14 17.28
N ILE A 343 -12.64 1.78 18.20
CA ILE A 343 -12.03 1.13 19.36
C ILE A 343 -13.12 0.43 20.21
N THR A 344 -14.25 1.12 20.45
CA THR A 344 -15.39 0.54 21.19
C THR A 344 -15.94 -0.71 20.50
N THR A 345 -16.12 -0.66 19.18
CA THR A 345 -16.59 -1.80 18.38
C THR A 345 -15.60 -2.95 18.45
N MET A 346 -14.30 -2.66 18.21
CA MET A 346 -13.26 -3.69 18.23
C MET A 346 -13.06 -4.33 19.60
N ALA A 347 -13.09 -3.55 20.68
CA ALA A 347 -13.00 -4.09 22.05
C ALA A 347 -14.17 -5.05 22.36
N LYS A 348 -15.39 -4.69 21.97
CA LYS A 348 -16.57 -5.58 22.08
C LYS A 348 -16.40 -6.83 21.22
N THR A 349 -15.91 -6.69 19.99
CA THR A 349 -15.63 -7.81 19.09
C THR A 349 -14.59 -8.76 19.70
N LEU A 350 -13.51 -8.26 20.30
CA LEU A 350 -12.52 -9.07 21.00
C LEU A 350 -13.14 -9.88 22.16
N CYS A 351 -14.04 -9.26 22.94
CA CYS A 351 -14.76 -9.95 23.99
C CYS A 351 -15.65 -11.07 23.44
N LEU A 352 -16.35 -10.83 22.34
CA LEU A 352 -17.18 -11.83 21.66
C LEU A 352 -16.32 -12.96 21.07
N GLN A 353 -15.21 -12.63 20.43
CA GLN A 353 -14.27 -13.61 19.90
C GLN A 353 -13.73 -14.52 21.01
N ALA A 354 -13.42 -13.97 22.17
CA ALA A 354 -12.94 -14.72 23.33
C ALA A 354 -13.96 -15.77 23.85
N THR A 355 -15.24 -15.64 23.55
CA THR A 355 -16.25 -16.68 23.87
C THR A 355 -16.21 -17.88 22.93
N GLN A 356 -15.47 -17.78 21.82
CA GLN A 356 -15.42 -18.78 20.76
C GLN A 356 -14.05 -19.47 20.64
N THR A 357 -13.16 -19.26 21.59
CA THR A 357 -11.80 -19.81 21.60
C THR A 357 -11.34 -20.13 23.00
N ASP A 358 -10.44 -21.11 23.12
CA ASP A 358 -9.70 -21.41 24.36
C ASP A 358 -8.39 -20.59 24.47
N ALA A 359 -7.98 -19.90 23.40
CA ALA A 359 -6.81 -19.03 23.42
C ALA A 359 -7.05 -17.79 24.27
N GLN A 360 -6.09 -17.44 25.13
CA GLN A 360 -6.19 -16.30 26.03
C GLN A 360 -5.01 -15.35 25.83
N PRO A 361 -5.22 -14.02 25.78
CA PRO A 361 -4.15 -13.05 25.71
C PRO A 361 -3.32 -13.10 27.01
N VAL A 362 -2.01 -13.16 26.87
CA VAL A 362 -1.05 -13.20 27.99
C VAL A 362 -0.11 -11.99 28.00
N ALA A 363 0.05 -11.32 26.87
CA ALA A 363 0.82 -10.09 26.78
C ALA A 363 0.35 -9.23 25.60
N VAL A 364 0.52 -7.92 25.72
CA VAL A 364 0.34 -6.95 24.64
C VAL A 364 1.60 -6.10 24.51
N GLU A 365 1.83 -5.55 23.33
CA GLU A 365 2.95 -4.66 23.03
C GLU A 365 4.30 -5.23 23.47
N LYS A 366 4.47 -6.56 23.36
CA LYS A 366 5.63 -7.28 23.85
C LYS A 366 6.87 -6.97 23.02
N ALA A 367 7.79 -6.20 23.62
CA ALA A 367 8.99 -5.72 22.95
C ALA A 367 10.09 -6.79 22.91
N PHE A 368 10.80 -6.89 21.78
CA PHE A 368 12.04 -7.64 21.65
C PHE A 368 13.16 -6.75 21.09
N GLY A 369 14.41 -7.03 21.50
CA GLY A 369 15.54 -6.18 21.21
C GLY A 369 15.53 -4.89 22.03
N GLN A 370 16.37 -3.91 21.68
CA GLN A 370 16.35 -2.61 22.33
C GLN A 370 15.18 -1.78 21.81
N ALA A 371 14.12 -1.67 22.60
CA ALA A 371 12.87 -1.00 22.23
C ALA A 371 12.92 0.55 22.36
N ASP A 372 14.08 1.16 22.46
CA ASP A 372 14.24 2.55 22.86
C ASP A 372 14.10 3.52 21.66
N TRP A 373 12.85 3.77 21.24
CA TRP A 373 12.51 4.86 20.29
C TRP A 373 12.20 6.17 21.00
N THR A 374 11.71 6.12 22.23
CA THR A 374 11.22 7.29 22.96
C THR A 374 12.24 7.89 23.92
N GLY A 375 13.42 7.26 24.11
CA GLY A 375 14.41 7.71 25.08
C GLY A 375 14.13 7.26 26.52
N GLU A 376 13.03 6.55 26.75
CA GLU A 376 12.74 5.92 28.03
C GLU A 376 13.38 4.53 28.08
N ASN A 377 14.24 4.31 29.09
CA ASN A 377 14.98 3.06 29.32
C ASN A 377 14.04 1.90 29.74
N GLN A 378 13.11 1.49 28.91
CA GLN A 378 12.42 0.22 29.12
C GLN A 378 13.27 -0.91 28.51
N ALA A 379 13.74 -1.80 29.37
CA ALA A 379 14.42 -3.02 28.93
C ALA A 379 13.43 -3.86 28.08
N ALA A 380 13.88 -4.33 26.92
CA ALA A 380 13.07 -5.25 26.13
C ALA A 380 12.78 -6.51 26.95
N GLU A 381 11.56 -7.01 26.88
CA GLU A 381 11.12 -8.22 27.60
C GLU A 381 11.71 -9.48 26.98
N LEU A 382 11.95 -9.45 25.68
CA LEU A 382 12.58 -10.54 24.93
C LEU A 382 13.92 -10.09 24.35
N PRO A 383 14.89 -11.00 24.18
CA PRO A 383 16.16 -10.70 23.54
C PRO A 383 15.96 -10.26 22.08
N ALA A 384 16.92 -9.50 21.55
CA ALA A 384 16.92 -9.17 20.12
C ALA A 384 17.06 -10.43 19.27
N LEU A 385 16.28 -10.52 18.21
CA LEU A 385 16.47 -11.57 17.20
C LEU A 385 17.74 -11.24 16.41
N THR A 386 18.80 -12.02 16.64
CA THR A 386 20.14 -11.74 16.11
C THR A 386 20.62 -12.88 15.23
N PHE A 387 21.15 -12.53 14.06
CA PHE A 387 21.76 -13.48 13.12
C PHE A 387 23.21 -13.09 12.85
N ASP A 388 24.08 -14.10 12.82
CA ASP A 388 25.49 -13.98 12.45
C ASP A 388 25.61 -13.85 10.93
N LEU A 389 26.42 -12.90 10.47
CA LEU A 389 26.74 -12.65 9.07
C LEU A 389 28.21 -12.98 8.75
N THR A 390 28.87 -13.74 9.62
CA THR A 390 30.27 -14.16 9.43
C THR A 390 30.37 -15.00 8.14
N GLY A 391 31.35 -14.69 7.33
CA GLY A 391 31.55 -15.37 6.02
C GLY A 391 30.95 -14.63 4.81
N ALA A 392 30.13 -13.61 5.03
CA ALA A 392 29.58 -12.78 3.93
C ALA A 392 30.54 -11.69 3.41
N GLY A 393 31.82 -11.72 3.80
CA GLY A 393 32.81 -10.71 3.39
C GLY A 393 32.72 -9.37 4.14
N LEU A 394 31.98 -9.31 5.23
CA LEU A 394 31.69 -8.08 6.00
C LEU A 394 32.62 -7.87 7.21
N GLY A 395 33.63 -8.73 7.37
CA GLY A 395 34.55 -8.71 8.53
C GLY A 395 34.11 -9.61 9.69
N GLU A 396 35.00 -9.75 10.68
CA GLU A 396 34.71 -10.60 11.85
C GLU A 396 33.64 -9.98 12.75
N GLY A 397 32.71 -10.81 13.21
CA GLY A 397 31.65 -10.43 14.16
C GLY A 397 30.53 -9.59 13.53
N ALA A 398 30.42 -9.56 12.19
CA ALA A 398 29.29 -8.92 11.52
C ALA A 398 27.99 -9.65 11.86
N LYS A 399 26.97 -8.88 12.26
CA LYS A 399 25.66 -9.42 12.64
C LYS A 399 24.54 -8.44 12.35
N VAL A 400 23.34 -8.97 12.16
CA VAL A 400 22.10 -8.20 12.16
C VAL A 400 21.30 -8.49 13.43
N SER A 401 20.76 -7.44 14.03
CA SER A 401 19.99 -7.51 15.26
C SER A 401 18.67 -6.81 15.05
N LEU A 402 17.59 -7.57 15.12
CA LEU A 402 16.25 -7.04 14.92
C LEU A 402 15.60 -6.66 16.23
N ARG A 403 14.86 -5.58 16.17
CA ARG A 403 13.98 -5.10 17.23
C ARG A 403 12.56 -4.96 16.71
N GLY A 404 11.61 -5.11 17.59
CA GLY A 404 10.20 -4.98 17.25
C GLY A 404 9.32 -5.08 18.46
N ARG A 405 8.02 -5.05 18.22
CA ARG A 405 6.99 -5.14 19.22
C ARG A 405 5.87 -6.01 18.67
N ILE A 406 5.46 -7.00 19.45
CA ILE A 406 4.35 -7.90 19.12
C ILE A 406 3.08 -7.29 19.71
N ASP A 407 2.10 -6.97 18.89
CA ASP A 407 0.88 -6.26 19.33
C ASP A 407 0.14 -7.04 20.41
N ARG A 408 -0.07 -8.36 20.20
CA ARG A 408 -0.70 -9.26 21.16
C ARG A 408 -0.12 -10.67 21.06
N LEU A 409 0.15 -11.27 22.20
CA LEU A 409 0.52 -12.67 22.35
C LEU A 409 -0.58 -13.40 23.09
N ASP A 410 -1.11 -14.45 22.48
CA ASP A 410 -2.09 -15.34 23.09
C ASP A 410 -1.46 -16.71 23.38
N GLU A 411 -1.91 -17.38 24.44
CA GLU A 411 -1.60 -18.76 24.75
C GLU A 411 -2.83 -19.64 24.62
N LEU A 412 -2.63 -20.81 23.98
CA LEU A 412 -3.60 -21.89 23.94
C LEU A 412 -3.04 -23.09 24.72
N LYS A 413 -3.75 -23.55 25.74
CA LYS A 413 -3.40 -24.73 26.52
C LYS A 413 -4.21 -25.94 26.08
N LEU A 414 -3.55 -26.96 25.57
CA LEU A 414 -4.18 -28.20 25.11
C LEU A 414 -3.50 -29.41 25.81
N GLY A 415 -4.14 -29.94 26.84
CA GLY A 415 -3.52 -30.95 27.73
C GLY A 415 -2.31 -30.39 28.48
N GLU A 416 -1.16 -31.00 28.31
CA GLU A 416 0.11 -30.55 28.93
C GLU A 416 0.90 -29.60 28.04
N GLN A 417 0.43 -29.33 26.79
CA GLN A 417 1.12 -28.47 25.84
C GLN A 417 0.57 -27.06 25.87
N THR A 418 1.46 -26.09 25.78
CA THR A 418 1.14 -24.67 25.62
C THR A 418 1.63 -24.22 24.26
N TYR A 419 0.73 -23.59 23.50
CA TYR A 419 0.99 -23.04 22.17
C TYR A 419 0.93 -21.52 22.24
N GLN A 420 1.87 -20.85 21.57
CA GLN A 420 1.92 -19.40 21.44
C GLN A 420 1.35 -18.96 20.09
N LEU A 421 0.46 -17.98 20.12
CA LEU A 421 -0.16 -17.37 18.96
C LEU A 421 0.12 -15.86 18.94
N VAL A 422 0.71 -15.39 17.86
CA VAL A 422 0.86 -13.94 17.62
C VAL A 422 -0.40 -13.39 16.97
N VAL A 423 -0.90 -12.27 17.46
CA VAL A 423 -1.98 -11.50 16.81
C VAL A 423 -1.48 -10.09 16.55
N ASP A 424 -1.58 -9.65 15.31
CA ASP A 424 -1.15 -8.34 14.83
C ASP A 424 -2.36 -7.57 14.28
N TYR A 425 -2.56 -6.34 14.74
CA TYR A 425 -3.67 -5.50 14.34
C TYR A 425 -3.35 -4.71 13.08
N LYS A 426 -4.30 -4.62 12.13
CA LYS A 426 -4.12 -3.86 10.89
C LYS A 426 -5.32 -2.97 10.60
N SER A 427 -5.07 -1.69 10.35
CA SER A 427 -6.11 -0.72 9.96
C SER A 427 -6.62 -0.94 8.53
N TYR A 428 -5.91 -1.71 7.71
CA TYR A 428 -6.27 -2.03 6.33
C TYR A 428 -6.40 -3.55 6.13
N ASN A 429 -6.93 -3.97 5.01
CA ASN A 429 -7.06 -5.38 4.70
C ASN A 429 -5.68 -5.99 4.39
N LYS A 430 -5.06 -6.58 5.40
CA LYS A 430 -3.79 -7.32 5.29
C LYS A 430 -4.08 -8.80 5.44
N ALA A 431 -3.50 -9.58 4.55
CA ALA A 431 -3.61 -11.03 4.53
C ALA A 431 -2.22 -11.65 4.48
N PHE A 432 -2.09 -12.91 4.85
CA PHE A 432 -0.86 -13.65 4.62
C PHE A 432 -0.82 -14.11 3.16
N ASP A 433 0.21 -13.69 2.46
CA ASP A 433 0.50 -14.11 1.09
C ASP A 433 1.83 -14.88 1.05
N LEU A 434 1.78 -16.11 0.54
CA LEU A 434 2.94 -17.00 0.53
C LEU A 434 4.06 -16.48 -0.38
N VAL A 435 3.69 -15.89 -1.51
CA VAL A 435 4.65 -15.31 -2.47
C VAL A 435 5.34 -14.08 -1.87
N ASP A 436 4.59 -13.19 -1.20
CA ASP A 436 5.16 -12.02 -0.53
C ASP A 436 6.10 -12.43 0.60
N ALA A 437 5.72 -13.44 1.39
CA ALA A 437 6.58 -13.98 2.45
C ALA A 437 7.87 -14.58 1.88
N TYR A 438 7.77 -15.33 0.77
CA TYR A 438 8.93 -15.91 0.09
C TYR A 438 9.83 -14.85 -0.56
N ALA A 439 9.25 -13.79 -1.13
CA ALA A 439 9.98 -12.74 -1.82
C ALA A 439 10.52 -11.61 -0.91
N GLY A 440 10.30 -11.69 0.41
CA GLY A 440 10.76 -10.68 1.38
C GLY A 440 9.86 -9.46 1.51
N GLN A 441 8.66 -9.45 0.89
CA GLN A 441 7.71 -8.34 0.97
C GLN A 441 6.85 -8.38 2.26
N ALA A 442 6.80 -9.53 2.95
CA ALA A 442 6.04 -9.74 4.18
C ALA A 442 6.86 -10.59 5.17
N LEU A 443 7.78 -9.96 5.88
CA LEU A 443 8.68 -10.61 6.85
C LEU A 443 8.09 -10.69 8.26
N GLN A 444 7.17 -9.77 8.59
CA GLN A 444 6.76 -9.46 9.97
C GLN A 444 6.26 -10.67 10.75
N MET A 445 5.28 -11.40 10.22
CA MET A 445 4.64 -12.51 10.93
C MET A 445 5.63 -13.63 11.31
N LEU A 446 6.44 -14.05 10.35
CA LEU A 446 7.43 -15.12 10.56
C LEU A 446 8.60 -14.66 11.43
N ALA A 447 9.00 -13.38 11.34
CA ALA A 447 10.03 -12.82 12.19
C ALA A 447 9.60 -12.72 13.66
N TYR A 448 8.33 -12.46 13.95
CA TYR A 448 7.79 -12.52 15.30
C TYR A 448 7.83 -13.93 15.87
N LEU A 449 7.47 -14.94 15.07
CA LEU A 449 7.60 -16.34 15.47
C LEU A 449 9.06 -16.74 15.71
N ASN A 450 9.99 -16.28 14.86
CA ASN A 450 11.43 -16.47 15.07
C ASN A 450 11.92 -15.83 16.38
N ALA A 451 11.43 -14.63 16.72
CA ALA A 451 11.80 -13.96 17.97
C ALA A 451 11.28 -14.71 19.20
N LEU A 452 10.05 -15.23 19.17
CA LEU A 452 9.48 -16.05 20.24
C LEU A 452 10.23 -17.37 20.40
N GLN A 453 10.50 -18.07 19.29
CA GLN A 453 11.23 -19.34 19.29
C GLN A 453 12.67 -19.19 19.83
N ALA A 454 13.33 -18.07 19.47
CA ALA A 454 14.67 -17.78 19.97
C ALA A 454 14.69 -17.48 21.48
N ALA A 455 13.63 -16.82 21.97
CA ALA A 455 13.49 -16.50 23.40
C ALA A 455 13.10 -17.74 24.24
N ASN A 456 12.20 -18.57 23.72
CA ASN A 456 11.60 -19.72 24.42
C ASN A 456 11.63 -20.97 23.54
N PRO A 457 12.80 -21.65 23.38
CA PRO A 457 12.92 -22.79 22.48
C PRO A 457 12.07 -24.02 22.86
N GLY A 458 11.53 -24.06 24.07
CA GLY A 458 10.70 -25.16 24.57
C GLY A 458 9.21 -25.00 24.34
N GLU A 459 8.75 -23.83 23.92
CA GLU A 459 7.34 -23.56 23.68
C GLU A 459 6.96 -23.90 22.24
N GLN A 460 5.69 -24.31 22.05
CA GLN A 460 5.16 -24.64 20.74
C GLN A 460 4.57 -23.37 20.08
N LEU A 461 4.88 -23.16 18.83
CA LEU A 461 4.30 -22.07 18.06
C LEU A 461 3.04 -22.55 17.36
N LEU A 462 1.95 -21.78 17.52
CA LEU A 462 0.70 -22.06 16.87
C LEU A 462 0.61 -21.36 15.50
N GLY A 463 1.14 -20.16 15.42
CA GLY A 463 1.12 -19.35 14.21
C GLY A 463 1.07 -17.86 14.49
N SER A 464 0.74 -17.10 13.45
CA SER A 464 0.59 -15.65 13.51
C SER A 464 -0.61 -15.22 12.67
N LEU A 465 -1.45 -14.34 13.23
CA LEU A 465 -2.72 -13.93 12.66
C LEU A 465 -2.83 -12.41 12.57
N TYR A 466 -3.42 -11.92 11.51
CA TYR A 466 -3.87 -10.54 11.37
C TYR A 466 -5.32 -10.39 11.80
N LEU A 467 -5.62 -9.35 12.54
CA LEU A 467 -6.98 -8.88 12.81
C LEU A 467 -7.17 -7.49 12.22
N ARG A 468 -8.11 -7.37 11.29
CA ARG A 468 -8.44 -6.08 10.68
C ARG A 468 -9.28 -5.23 11.61
N LEU A 469 -8.85 -3.98 11.84
CA LEU A 469 -9.56 -2.98 12.63
C LEU A 469 -10.47 -2.15 11.73
N TYR A 470 -11.78 -2.39 11.79
CA TYR A 470 -12.78 -1.60 11.06
C TYR A 470 -14.17 -1.78 11.68
N VAL A 471 -15.09 -0.88 11.37
CA VAL A 471 -16.50 -1.00 11.74
C VAL A 471 -17.25 -1.61 10.56
N PRO A 472 -17.74 -2.85 10.67
CA PRO A 472 -18.45 -3.50 9.58
C PRO A 472 -19.84 -2.88 9.38
N THR A 473 -20.30 -2.87 8.13
CA THR A 473 -21.70 -2.54 7.83
C THR A 473 -22.55 -3.80 7.99
N VAL A 474 -23.14 -3.98 9.16
CA VAL A 474 -24.06 -5.09 9.43
C VAL A 474 -25.51 -4.62 9.35
N ASN A 475 -26.44 -5.54 9.02
CA ASN A 475 -27.87 -5.23 9.04
C ASN A 475 -28.32 -4.92 10.47
N ALA A 476 -29.21 -3.93 10.62
CA ALA A 476 -29.74 -3.53 11.91
C ALA A 476 -30.28 -4.72 12.72
N GLY A 477 -29.89 -4.83 14.00
CA GLY A 477 -30.26 -5.91 14.90
C GLY A 477 -29.34 -7.14 14.84
N LYS A 478 -28.21 -7.07 14.14
CA LYS A 478 -27.21 -8.14 14.07
C LYS A 478 -25.89 -7.77 14.77
N GLU A 479 -25.84 -6.59 15.38
CA GLU A 479 -24.72 -6.16 16.21
C GLU A 479 -24.52 -7.12 17.39
N GLY A 480 -23.30 -7.52 17.66
CA GLY A 480 -22.95 -8.46 18.72
C GLY A 480 -23.33 -9.92 18.44
N THR A 481 -23.60 -10.27 17.20
CA THR A 481 -24.02 -11.63 16.79
C THR A 481 -22.89 -12.41 16.10
N ALA A 482 -23.12 -13.72 15.89
CA ALA A 482 -22.23 -14.58 15.10
C ALA A 482 -22.06 -14.11 13.64
N GLU A 483 -22.93 -13.23 13.12
CA GLU A 483 -22.78 -12.64 11.78
C GLU A 483 -21.74 -11.50 11.78
N GLU A 484 -21.72 -10.70 12.84
CA GLU A 484 -20.69 -9.67 13.02
C GLU A 484 -19.30 -10.30 13.17
N LEU A 485 -19.18 -11.41 13.91
CA LEU A 485 -17.91 -12.13 14.04
C LEU A 485 -17.35 -12.59 12.69
N LYS A 486 -18.18 -12.94 11.72
CA LYS A 486 -17.74 -13.35 10.37
C LYS A 486 -17.10 -12.23 9.55
N GLU A 487 -17.40 -10.99 9.89
CA GLU A 487 -16.73 -9.82 9.27
C GLU A 487 -15.31 -9.62 9.83
N HIS A 488 -15.03 -10.12 11.04
CA HIS A 488 -13.74 -9.98 11.74
C HIS A 488 -12.96 -11.31 11.84
N LEU A 489 -12.94 -12.09 10.74
CA LEU A 489 -12.16 -13.31 10.71
C LEU A 489 -10.66 -13.00 10.74
N TYR A 490 -9.95 -13.77 11.57
CA TYR A 490 -8.50 -13.78 11.56
C TYR A 490 -7.97 -14.36 10.25
N GLN A 491 -6.97 -13.70 9.67
CA GLN A 491 -6.25 -14.14 8.48
C GLN A 491 -4.78 -14.30 8.83
N GLY A 492 -4.10 -15.31 8.28
CA GLY A 492 -2.69 -15.50 8.60
C GLY A 492 -2.22 -16.92 8.40
N ILE A 493 -1.30 -17.36 9.21
CA ILE A 493 -0.70 -18.68 9.17
C ILE A 493 -0.86 -19.39 10.51
N THR A 494 -1.38 -20.62 10.49
CA THR A 494 -1.55 -21.48 11.67
C THR A 494 -1.12 -22.90 11.36
N ILE A 495 -0.75 -23.66 12.41
CA ILE A 495 -0.51 -25.09 12.25
C ILE A 495 -1.81 -25.82 11.88
N ASN A 496 -1.67 -26.87 11.09
CA ASN A 496 -2.78 -27.63 10.51
C ASN A 496 -3.27 -28.80 11.39
N ASP A 497 -3.13 -28.70 12.70
CA ASP A 497 -3.61 -29.69 13.67
C ASP A 497 -5.09 -29.47 13.96
N ASP A 498 -5.95 -30.47 13.67
CA ASP A 498 -7.41 -30.34 13.79
C ASP A 498 -7.87 -30.13 15.24
N ALA A 499 -7.17 -30.68 16.25
CA ALA A 499 -7.49 -30.48 17.66
C ALA A 499 -7.17 -29.05 18.10
N VAL A 500 -6.04 -28.51 17.64
CA VAL A 500 -5.62 -27.12 17.87
C VAL A 500 -6.60 -26.17 17.19
N LEU A 501 -6.96 -26.42 15.93
CA LEU A 501 -7.93 -25.60 15.19
C LEU A 501 -9.30 -25.58 15.85
N ALA A 502 -9.78 -26.72 16.39
CA ALA A 502 -11.05 -26.81 17.11
C ALA A 502 -11.03 -26.04 18.45
N ALA A 503 -9.90 -25.99 19.14
CA ALA A 503 -9.74 -25.20 20.36
C ALA A 503 -9.60 -23.69 20.06
N LEU A 504 -9.01 -23.33 18.90
CA LEU A 504 -8.93 -21.95 18.43
C LEU A 504 -10.26 -21.38 17.96
N ASP A 505 -11.13 -22.22 17.41
CA ASP A 505 -12.42 -21.79 16.85
C ASP A 505 -13.49 -22.84 17.13
N HIS A 506 -14.25 -22.64 18.21
CA HIS A 506 -15.32 -23.54 18.65
C HIS A 506 -16.45 -23.68 17.60
N GLY A 507 -16.52 -22.77 16.63
CA GLY A 507 -17.48 -22.83 15.52
C GLY A 507 -17.11 -23.81 14.42
N LEU A 508 -15.89 -24.35 14.44
CA LEU A 508 -15.43 -25.33 13.45
C LEU A 508 -16.29 -26.63 13.52
N GLY A 509 -16.74 -27.09 12.37
CA GLY A 509 -17.46 -28.34 12.21
C GLY A 509 -18.90 -28.16 11.75
N GLU A 510 -19.86 -27.87 12.63
CA GLU A 510 -21.29 -27.85 12.28
C GLU A 510 -21.75 -26.56 11.57
N LYS A 511 -21.26 -25.41 12.00
CA LYS A 511 -21.68 -24.07 11.51
C LYS A 511 -20.68 -23.37 10.62
N GLY A 512 -19.51 -23.97 10.38
CA GLY A 512 -18.36 -23.34 9.71
C GLY A 512 -17.53 -22.51 10.68
N ALA A 513 -16.38 -22.00 10.23
CA ALA A 513 -15.48 -21.18 11.04
C ALA A 513 -16.16 -19.87 11.47
N THR A 514 -15.95 -19.48 12.73
CA THR A 514 -16.45 -18.23 13.32
C THR A 514 -15.37 -17.22 13.60
N LEU A 515 -14.13 -17.66 13.75
CA LEU A 515 -12.96 -16.81 14.00
C LEU A 515 -11.90 -16.91 12.92
N LEU A 516 -11.66 -18.10 12.38
CA LEU A 516 -10.60 -18.35 11.43
C LEU A 516 -11.06 -18.25 9.97
N SER A 517 -10.22 -17.72 9.10
CA SER A 517 -10.49 -17.66 7.66
C SER A 517 -10.23 -19.01 6.98
N ILE A 518 -11.00 -20.03 7.41
CA ILE A 518 -10.94 -21.41 6.90
C ILE A 518 -12.32 -21.91 6.46
N LYS A 519 -12.36 -23.02 5.71
CA LYS A 519 -13.58 -23.65 5.19
C LYS A 519 -13.44 -25.17 5.22
N LYS A 520 -14.53 -25.90 5.03
CA LYS A 520 -14.46 -27.35 4.76
C LYS A 520 -13.68 -27.60 3.48
N LYS A 521 -12.78 -28.58 3.49
CA LYS A 521 -11.97 -28.97 2.34
C LYS A 521 -12.85 -29.40 1.16
N SER A 522 -12.49 -28.95 -0.02
CA SER A 522 -13.04 -29.41 -1.29
C SER A 522 -12.01 -30.26 -2.05
N LYS A 523 -12.46 -31.04 -3.05
CA LYS A 523 -11.57 -31.86 -3.89
C LYS A 523 -10.51 -31.04 -4.67
N LYS A 524 -10.68 -29.72 -4.73
CA LYS A 524 -9.75 -28.80 -5.43
C LYS A 524 -8.68 -28.24 -4.50
N ASP A 525 -8.85 -28.39 -3.18
CA ASP A 525 -7.92 -27.85 -2.19
C ASP A 525 -6.82 -28.92 -1.97
N THR A 526 -5.70 -28.80 -2.67
CA THR A 526 -4.59 -29.77 -2.68
C THR A 526 -3.25 -29.16 -2.29
N SER A 527 -3.18 -27.84 -2.04
CA SER A 527 -1.96 -27.13 -1.69
C SER A 527 -1.42 -27.58 -0.34
N ARG A 528 -0.12 -27.86 -0.26
CA ARG A 528 0.62 -28.24 0.95
C ARG A 528 0.42 -27.26 2.11
N PHE A 529 0.34 -25.96 1.81
CA PHE A 529 0.22 -24.89 2.80
C PHE A 529 -1.23 -24.47 3.09
N LYS A 530 -2.24 -25.21 2.64
CA LYS A 530 -3.65 -24.78 2.76
C LYS A 530 -4.60 -25.83 3.32
N VAL A 531 -4.14 -27.01 3.64
CA VAL A 531 -5.00 -28.15 4.02
C VAL A 531 -4.65 -28.65 5.43
N SER A 532 -5.66 -28.96 6.25
CA SER A 532 -5.48 -29.53 7.59
C SER A 532 -4.95 -30.96 7.54
N ALA A 533 -4.33 -31.42 8.64
CA ALA A 533 -3.69 -32.72 8.75
C ALA A 533 -4.67 -33.89 8.46
N ASP A 534 -5.91 -33.79 8.97
CA ASP A 534 -6.96 -34.79 8.74
C ASP A 534 -7.78 -34.54 7.48
N ASP A 535 -7.35 -33.61 6.62
CA ASP A 535 -8.02 -33.25 5.36
C ASP A 535 -9.48 -32.78 5.52
N GLN A 536 -9.86 -32.29 6.70
CA GLN A 536 -11.22 -31.81 6.97
C GLN A 536 -11.42 -30.36 6.54
N PHE A 537 -10.37 -29.53 6.72
CA PHE A 537 -10.43 -28.11 6.50
C PHE A 537 -9.41 -27.65 5.47
N SER A 538 -9.66 -26.50 4.88
CA SER A 538 -8.71 -25.79 4.03
C SER A 538 -8.77 -24.29 4.31
N ALA A 539 -7.64 -23.61 4.17
CA ALA A 539 -7.55 -22.17 4.28
C ALA A 539 -8.31 -21.48 3.15
N LYS A 540 -8.92 -20.33 3.46
CA LYS A 540 -9.42 -19.39 2.43
C LYS A 540 -8.26 -18.51 1.93
N ALA A 541 -8.54 -17.68 0.93
CA ALA A 541 -7.59 -16.67 0.49
C ALA A 541 -7.17 -15.79 1.67
N GLY A 542 -5.87 -15.46 1.74
CA GLY A 542 -5.31 -14.67 2.84
C GLY A 542 -4.95 -15.46 4.11
N SER A 543 -5.12 -16.78 4.08
CA SER A 543 -4.74 -17.65 5.20
C SER A 543 -4.05 -18.93 4.70
N ASN A 544 -3.23 -19.52 5.58
CA ASN A 544 -2.48 -20.74 5.34
C ASN A 544 -2.60 -21.69 6.54
N LEU A 545 -2.70 -22.98 6.25
CA LEU A 545 -2.63 -24.07 7.22
C LEU A 545 -1.40 -24.90 6.89
N VAL A 546 -0.47 -24.99 7.84
CA VAL A 546 0.85 -25.58 7.59
C VAL A 546 1.21 -26.62 8.66
N SER A 547 1.95 -27.67 8.28
CA SER A 547 2.51 -28.57 9.28
C SER A 547 3.52 -27.82 10.17
N PRO A 548 3.80 -28.28 11.39
CA PRO A 548 4.87 -27.71 12.20
C PRO A 548 6.24 -27.70 11.49
N THR A 549 6.49 -28.67 10.63
CA THR A 549 7.71 -28.74 9.80
C THR A 549 7.69 -27.64 8.74
N ASP A 550 6.56 -27.43 8.07
CA ASP A 550 6.43 -26.39 7.05
C ASP A 550 6.48 -24.98 7.66
N LEU A 551 5.90 -24.80 8.86
CA LEU A 551 6.03 -23.55 9.59
C LEU A 551 7.50 -23.23 9.88
N LYS A 552 8.25 -24.25 10.34
CA LYS A 552 9.68 -24.08 10.57
C LYS A 552 10.43 -23.78 9.28
N LEU A 553 10.13 -24.44 8.19
CA LEU A 553 10.73 -24.17 6.87
C LEU A 553 10.54 -22.73 6.43
N LEU A 554 9.32 -22.20 6.56
CA LEU A 554 9.00 -20.80 6.26
C LEU A 554 9.74 -19.84 7.21
N MET A 555 9.85 -20.18 8.49
CA MET A 555 10.60 -19.39 9.48
C MET A 555 12.11 -19.37 9.17
N ASP A 556 12.67 -20.51 8.78
CA ASP A 556 14.09 -20.62 8.40
C ASP A 556 14.36 -19.80 7.13
N HIS A 557 13.49 -19.88 6.11
CA HIS A 557 13.57 -19.05 4.92
C HIS A 557 13.48 -17.55 5.25
N ASN A 558 12.58 -17.16 6.13
CA ASN A 558 12.47 -15.77 6.62
C ASN A 558 13.78 -15.30 7.28
N ALA A 559 14.43 -16.16 8.06
CA ALA A 559 15.73 -15.87 8.68
C ALA A 559 16.83 -15.65 7.62
N GLU A 560 16.84 -16.45 6.56
CA GLU A 560 17.79 -16.27 5.44
C GLU A 560 17.53 -14.95 4.69
N LEU A 561 16.27 -14.60 4.42
CA LEU A 561 15.92 -13.31 3.80
C LEU A 561 16.40 -12.12 4.67
N ILE A 562 16.25 -12.21 5.99
CA ILE A 562 16.75 -11.17 6.90
C ILE A 562 18.27 -11.03 6.80
N LYS A 563 19.00 -12.15 6.76
CA LYS A 563 20.46 -12.16 6.60
C LYS A 563 20.86 -11.58 5.24
N GLU A 564 20.19 -12.01 4.18
CA GLU A 564 20.44 -11.53 2.82
C GLU A 564 20.26 -10.02 2.70
N ALA A 565 19.14 -9.48 3.19
CA ALA A 565 18.91 -8.04 3.20
C ALA A 565 20.02 -7.30 3.97
N ALA A 566 20.38 -7.80 5.15
CA ALA A 566 21.42 -7.19 5.97
C ALA A 566 22.79 -7.19 5.25
N VAL A 567 23.15 -8.28 4.58
CA VAL A 567 24.39 -8.37 3.78
C VAL A 567 24.36 -7.36 2.64
N GLN A 568 23.29 -7.31 1.88
CA GLN A 568 23.15 -6.39 0.75
C GLN A 568 23.20 -4.92 1.20
N ILE A 569 22.54 -4.57 2.31
CA ILE A 569 22.60 -3.22 2.90
C ILE A 569 24.04 -2.86 3.29
N LEU A 570 24.75 -3.76 3.99
CA LEU A 570 26.12 -3.51 4.45
C LEU A 570 27.14 -3.53 3.31
N GLN A 571 26.84 -4.19 2.20
CA GLN A 571 27.61 -4.12 0.95
C GLN A 571 27.29 -2.85 0.13
N GLY A 572 26.38 -2.01 0.63
CA GLY A 572 26.06 -0.72 0.04
C GLY A 572 25.10 -0.76 -1.15
N GLN A 573 24.31 -1.82 -1.28
CA GLN A 573 23.29 -1.88 -2.34
C GLN A 573 22.21 -0.82 -2.10
N ASN A 574 21.98 0.00 -3.11
CA ASN A 574 21.02 1.10 -3.10
C ASN A 574 20.43 1.33 -4.50
N GLU A 575 20.20 0.28 -5.24
CA GLU A 575 19.66 0.35 -6.61
C GLU A 575 18.28 0.99 -6.65
N ILE A 576 18.01 1.79 -7.69
CA ILE A 576 16.66 2.27 -8.03
C ILE A 576 15.97 1.13 -8.77
N ARG A 577 15.49 0.15 -8.04
CA ARG A 577 14.88 -1.05 -8.60
C ARG A 577 13.73 -1.52 -7.72
N PRO A 578 12.60 -0.80 -7.74
CA PRO A 578 11.43 -1.18 -6.97
C PRO A 578 10.88 -2.54 -7.42
N TYR A 579 10.24 -3.31 -6.51
CA TYR A 579 9.57 -4.52 -6.91
C TYR A 579 8.31 -4.21 -7.73
N ARG A 580 7.91 -5.17 -8.57
CA ARG A 580 6.59 -5.21 -9.22
C ARG A 580 6.05 -6.63 -9.18
N ARG A 581 4.80 -6.79 -8.79
CA ARG A 581 4.08 -8.05 -8.78
C ARG A 581 2.67 -7.88 -9.30
N GLN A 582 2.23 -8.76 -10.19
CA GLN A 582 0.85 -8.80 -10.66
C GLN A 582 -0.01 -9.61 -9.68
N VAL A 583 -1.02 -8.97 -9.07
CA VAL A 583 -2.00 -9.61 -8.18
C VAL A 583 -3.39 -9.47 -8.79
N GLY A 584 -3.88 -10.53 -9.42
CA GLY A 584 -5.14 -10.46 -10.19
C GLY A 584 -5.04 -9.49 -11.36
N THR A 585 -5.84 -8.44 -11.35
CA THR A 585 -5.84 -7.38 -12.37
C THR A 585 -5.00 -6.16 -11.99
N THR A 586 -4.45 -6.10 -10.78
CA THR A 586 -3.72 -4.94 -10.26
C THR A 586 -2.22 -5.24 -10.15
N ALA A 587 -1.38 -4.30 -10.56
CA ALA A 587 0.06 -4.37 -10.32
C ALA A 587 0.39 -3.68 -8.99
N GLU A 588 1.01 -4.43 -8.09
CA GLU A 588 1.59 -3.89 -6.86
C GLU A 588 3.05 -3.54 -7.09
N THR A 589 3.48 -2.36 -6.63
CA THR A 589 4.85 -1.90 -6.83
C THR A 589 5.44 -1.29 -5.56
N GLY A 590 6.77 -1.36 -5.44
CA GLY A 590 7.52 -0.70 -4.37
C GLY A 590 7.48 0.83 -4.42
N LEU A 591 6.83 1.41 -5.43
CA LEU A 591 6.66 2.86 -5.59
C LEU A 591 5.37 3.38 -4.95
N ALA A 592 4.36 2.51 -4.78
CA ALA A 592 3.00 2.93 -4.39
C ALA A 592 2.95 3.80 -3.12
N PHE A 593 3.89 3.61 -2.19
CA PHE A 593 3.97 4.36 -0.94
C PHE A 593 5.37 4.95 -0.71
N SER A 594 6.04 5.37 -1.80
CA SER A 594 7.33 6.03 -1.71
C SER A 594 7.15 7.55 -1.51
N ASP A 595 7.75 8.10 -0.46
CA ASP A 595 7.82 9.55 -0.23
C ASP A 595 8.88 10.23 -1.11
N PHE A 596 9.65 9.45 -1.89
CA PHE A 596 10.86 9.90 -2.58
C PHE A 596 10.80 9.76 -4.11
N LEU A 597 9.60 9.67 -4.70
CA LEU A 597 9.43 9.55 -6.15
C LEU A 597 10.13 10.68 -6.90
N ASP A 598 9.97 11.92 -6.43
CA ASP A 598 10.60 13.09 -7.04
C ASP A 598 12.13 13.08 -6.92
N VAL A 599 12.68 12.39 -5.92
CA VAL A 599 14.12 12.26 -5.70
C VAL A 599 14.69 11.13 -6.56
N SER A 600 14.04 9.97 -6.57
CA SER A 600 14.46 8.80 -7.34
C SER A 600 14.33 9.03 -8.84
N ARG A 601 13.35 9.82 -9.26
CA ARG A 601 13.01 10.06 -10.67
C ARG A 601 12.87 8.76 -11.47
N PHE A 602 12.31 7.73 -10.83
CA PHE A 602 12.06 6.46 -11.50
C PHE A 602 11.18 6.68 -12.73
N ASP A 603 11.65 6.22 -13.89
CA ASP A 603 10.88 6.25 -15.14
C ASP A 603 10.69 4.83 -15.64
N GLN A 604 9.46 4.36 -15.64
CA GLN A 604 9.09 3.01 -16.06
C GLN A 604 9.56 2.64 -17.47
N ALA A 605 9.81 3.64 -18.33
CA ALA A 605 10.32 3.40 -19.69
C ALA A 605 11.84 3.23 -19.76
N LEU A 606 12.56 3.67 -18.73
CA LEU A 606 14.02 3.71 -18.68
C LEU A 606 14.61 2.83 -17.59
N ASP A 607 13.88 2.64 -16.50
CA ASP A 607 14.32 1.94 -15.32
C ASP A 607 13.63 0.58 -15.19
N ASP A 608 14.30 -0.38 -14.58
CA ASP A 608 13.80 -1.74 -14.44
C ASP A 608 13.13 -1.97 -13.08
N TYR A 609 12.06 -2.76 -13.09
CA TYR A 609 11.48 -3.33 -11.87
C TYR A 609 12.18 -4.63 -11.48
N LYS A 610 12.16 -4.94 -10.19
CA LYS A 610 12.38 -6.30 -9.69
C LYS A 610 11.06 -7.07 -9.82
N GLU A 611 10.92 -7.83 -10.89
CA GLU A 611 9.69 -8.60 -11.16
C GLU A 611 9.56 -9.78 -10.20
N ILE A 612 8.39 -9.94 -9.60
CA ILE A 612 8.01 -11.11 -8.80
C ILE A 612 6.96 -11.89 -9.60
N GLU A 613 7.45 -12.82 -10.43
CA GLU A 613 6.63 -13.68 -11.31
C GLU A 613 6.44 -15.08 -10.69
N LEU A 614 6.04 -15.13 -9.42
CA LEU A 614 5.83 -16.37 -8.69
C LEU A 614 4.36 -16.57 -8.36
N THR A 615 3.93 -17.83 -8.35
CA THR A 615 2.65 -18.27 -7.80
C THR A 615 2.87 -19.09 -6.52
N ASP A 616 1.81 -19.35 -5.75
CA ASP A 616 1.88 -20.25 -4.58
C ASP A 616 2.49 -21.61 -4.96
N ALA A 617 2.11 -22.16 -6.12
CA ALA A 617 2.63 -23.45 -6.60
C ALA A 617 4.13 -23.40 -6.94
N ASP A 618 4.62 -22.27 -7.47
CA ASP A 618 6.06 -22.10 -7.73
C ASP A 618 6.84 -22.04 -6.44
N VAL A 619 6.30 -21.40 -5.40
CA VAL A 619 6.91 -21.35 -4.07
C VAL A 619 6.94 -22.72 -3.42
N GLU A 620 5.83 -23.50 -3.51
CA GLU A 620 5.78 -24.87 -3.03
C GLU A 620 6.85 -25.74 -3.70
N ALA A 621 6.95 -25.67 -5.02
CA ALA A 621 7.94 -26.44 -5.79
C ALA A 621 9.39 -26.05 -5.45
N LYS A 622 9.65 -24.77 -5.11
CA LYS A 622 10.99 -24.33 -4.68
C LYS A 622 11.38 -24.92 -3.31
N PHE A 623 10.45 -24.94 -2.36
CA PHE A 623 10.69 -25.55 -1.06
C PHE A 623 10.89 -27.08 -1.19
N GLU A 624 10.17 -27.78 -2.07
CA GLU A 624 10.41 -29.19 -2.33
C GLU A 624 11.81 -29.48 -2.89
N GLN A 625 12.33 -28.60 -3.75
CA GLN A 625 13.69 -28.71 -4.29
C GLN A 625 14.79 -28.41 -3.25
N GLU A 626 14.52 -27.59 -2.25
CA GLU A 626 15.47 -27.27 -1.18
C GLU A 626 15.54 -28.42 -0.14
N GLU A 627 14.50 -29.25 -0.04
CA GLU A 627 14.45 -30.42 0.83
C GLU A 627 15.13 -31.67 0.21
N GLU A 628 15.29 -31.74 -1.12
CA GLU A 628 16.01 -32.82 -1.84
C GLU A 628 17.53 -32.60 -1.83
#